data_cf95d86afbc63fc572035e0260498c22
#
_entry.id   cf95d86afbc63fc572035e0260498c22
#
_cell.length_a   1.000
_cell.length_b   1.000
_cell.length_c   1.000
_cell.angle_alpha   90.00
_cell.angle_beta   90.00
_cell.angle_gamma   90.00
#
_symmetry.space_group_name_H-M   'P 1'
#
loop_
_entity.id
_entity.type
_entity.pdbx_description
1 polymer ?
#
loop_
_entity_poly.entity_id
_entity_poly.type
_entity_poly.pdbx_seq_one_letter_code
_entity_poly.pdbx_strand_id
1 'polypeptide(L)'
;MKRIFRTILAMAMLVVPFVASAQSNADPEGYVTYSLPMTTITLDVEAVQETFYAGPYAKYAEKYLGIKPRMKDETTVQLSQIKMTPYVEADQNCRYSVLVKKGTLNPSVFSLSAAGLVTFADAKFADETVWRFPVKSDGDFSGKGISSNLTSEATTLYRNEKKESAYNRVSVQQNMVVEKSLEQKAAETAATILDLRRQRLQIVTGDTDATYSGEAMGAAIGELARLEQEYMTLFVGYSEFQTQKMRFDVVPEAARENQMYIAFRISDKSGLVPADDMTGRPVVMEIQTQAFEKVQAGGQKGEVVHYRIPAVCTVKIKNGADLLLQSRVPVYQLGQESSLPVAVAVINK
;
A
#
# COMPACT_ATOMS: atom_id res chain seq x y z
N MET A 1 -45.06 73.15 2.41
CA MET A 1 -43.97 73.85 3.13
C MET A 1 -42.94 72.84 3.57
N LYS A 2 -41.71 73.15 3.38
CA LYS A 2 -40.46 72.49 3.79
C LYS A 2 -39.98 71.34 2.91
N ARG A 3 -39.04 71.72 2.03
CA ARG A 3 -38.10 70.97 1.21
C ARG A 3 -37.10 70.27 2.14
N ILE A 4 -36.94 68.98 1.98
CA ILE A 4 -35.83 68.24 2.61
C ILE A 4 -34.80 67.97 1.51
N PHE A 5 -33.66 68.64 1.63
CA PHE A 5 -32.46 68.42 0.82
C PHE A 5 -31.88 67.04 1.10
N ARG A 6 -31.80 66.22 0.11
CA ARG A 6 -31.00 64.99 0.14
C ARG A 6 -29.60 65.30 -0.33
N THR A 7 -28.67 65.38 0.63
CA THR A 7 -27.23 65.40 0.39
C THR A 7 -26.78 63.99 0.08
N ILE A 8 -26.45 63.72 -1.21
CA ILE A 8 -25.78 62.49 -1.63
C ILE A 8 -24.29 62.71 -1.38
N LEU A 9 -23.74 62.08 -0.36
CA LEU A 9 -22.31 61.99 -0.08
C LEU A 9 -21.72 60.94 -1.02
N ALA A 10 -21.13 61.38 -2.14
CA ALA A 10 -20.36 60.53 -3.04
C ALA A 10 -19.03 60.15 -2.32
N MET A 11 -18.96 58.94 -1.79
CA MET A 11 -17.73 58.36 -1.26
C MET A 11 -16.91 57.85 -2.45
N ALA A 12 -15.98 58.68 -2.91
CA ALA A 12 -14.97 58.30 -3.89
C ALA A 12 -14.06 57.26 -3.24
N MET A 13 -14.25 55.96 -3.52
CA MET A 13 -13.30 54.91 -3.22
C MET A 13 -12.06 55.12 -4.10
N LEU A 14 -11.02 55.67 -3.51
CA LEU A 14 -9.67 55.70 -4.09
C LEU A 14 -9.19 54.24 -4.15
N VAL A 15 -9.35 53.58 -5.28
CA VAL A 15 -8.67 52.32 -5.58
C VAL A 15 -7.20 52.66 -5.81
N VAL A 16 -6.41 52.58 -4.76
CA VAL A 16 -4.96 52.59 -4.90
C VAL A 16 -4.59 51.25 -5.52
N PRO A 17 -4.04 51.20 -6.75
CA PRO A 17 -3.48 49.96 -7.24
C PRO A 17 -2.30 49.62 -6.31
N PHE A 18 -2.48 48.59 -5.50
CA PHE A 18 -1.38 47.92 -4.82
C PHE A 18 -0.55 47.28 -5.94
N VAL A 19 0.41 48.03 -6.47
CA VAL A 19 1.49 47.45 -7.25
C VAL A 19 2.26 46.63 -6.26
N ALA A 20 1.92 45.34 -6.19
CA ALA A 20 2.79 44.35 -5.62
C ALA A 20 4.08 44.38 -6.43
N SER A 21 5.03 45.16 -5.98
CA SER A 21 6.42 45.01 -6.40
C SER A 21 6.77 43.57 -6.00
N ALA A 22 6.59 42.62 -6.94
CA ALA A 22 7.35 41.43 -6.94
C ALA A 22 8.80 41.94 -6.92
N GLN A 23 9.44 41.93 -5.72
CA GLN A 23 10.88 41.93 -5.66
C GLN A 23 11.30 40.66 -6.37
N SER A 24 11.49 40.75 -7.67
CA SER A 24 12.38 39.83 -8.37
C SER A 24 13.70 40.03 -7.65
N ASN A 25 14.12 39.01 -6.87
CA ASN A 25 15.51 38.82 -6.55
C ASN A 25 16.20 38.53 -7.90
N ALA A 26 16.27 39.54 -8.75
CA ALA A 26 17.12 39.52 -9.93
C ALA A 26 18.52 39.43 -9.36
N ASP A 27 19.14 38.27 -9.57
CA ASP A 27 20.55 38.13 -9.30
C ASP A 27 21.31 39.27 -9.97
N PRO A 28 22.30 39.88 -9.29
CA PRO A 28 23.05 40.97 -9.88
C PRO A 28 23.59 40.53 -11.25
N GLU A 29 23.49 41.44 -12.21
CA GLU A 29 23.89 41.24 -13.60
C GLU A 29 25.28 40.55 -13.66
N GLY A 30 25.38 39.34 -14.27
CA GLY A 30 26.61 38.59 -14.42
C GLY A 30 26.80 37.43 -13.43
N TYR A 31 25.91 37.25 -12.46
CA TYR A 31 25.96 36.09 -11.55
C TYR A 31 24.93 35.03 -11.92
N VAL A 32 25.36 33.77 -11.88
CA VAL A 32 24.49 32.61 -11.98
C VAL A 32 24.44 31.92 -10.62
N THR A 33 23.25 31.85 -10.02
CA THR A 33 23.04 31.13 -8.77
C THR A 33 22.56 29.70 -9.06
N TYR A 34 23.17 28.74 -8.41
CA TYR A 34 22.84 27.32 -8.57
C TYR A 34 22.88 26.59 -7.23
N SER A 35 22.21 25.44 -7.17
CA SER A 35 22.22 24.55 -6.01
C SER A 35 23.04 23.29 -6.31
N LEU A 36 23.67 22.74 -5.27
CA LEU A 36 24.29 21.42 -5.38
C LEU A 36 23.23 20.32 -5.44
N PRO A 37 23.56 19.18 -6.06
CA PRO A 37 22.67 18.03 -6.10
C PRO A 37 22.55 17.36 -4.72
N MET A 38 21.37 16.90 -4.38
CA MET A 38 21.11 15.95 -3.30
C MET A 38 20.26 14.80 -3.80
N THR A 39 20.42 13.63 -3.19
CA THR A 39 19.67 12.42 -3.53
C THR A 39 18.54 12.23 -2.54
N THR A 40 17.32 12.04 -3.05
CA THR A 40 16.17 11.55 -2.32
C THR A 40 15.85 10.14 -2.78
N ILE A 41 15.60 9.24 -1.84
CA ILE A 41 15.27 7.85 -2.12
C ILE A 41 13.77 7.67 -1.96
N THR A 42 13.09 7.47 -3.08
CA THR A 42 11.65 7.21 -3.12
C THR A 42 11.39 5.71 -3.04
N LEU A 43 10.46 5.32 -2.20
CA LEU A 43 9.93 3.97 -2.12
C LEU A 43 8.46 3.99 -2.56
N ASP A 44 8.15 3.36 -3.68
CA ASP A 44 6.79 3.01 -4.06
C ASP A 44 6.49 1.61 -3.52
N VAL A 45 5.59 1.53 -2.56
CA VAL A 45 5.28 0.31 -1.82
C VAL A 45 3.86 -0.13 -2.12
N GLU A 46 3.71 -1.41 -2.46
CA GLU A 46 2.42 -2.06 -2.58
C GLU A 46 2.27 -3.12 -1.48
N ALA A 47 1.13 -3.13 -0.84
CA ALA A 47 0.76 -4.13 0.14
C ALA A 47 -0.63 -4.69 -0.16
N VAL A 48 -0.85 -5.93 0.20
CA VAL A 48 -2.15 -6.59 0.14
C VAL A 48 -2.62 -6.83 1.56
N GLN A 49 -3.77 -6.30 1.88
CA GLN A 49 -4.48 -6.56 3.11
C GLN A 49 -5.44 -7.73 2.88
N GLU A 50 -5.26 -8.80 3.63
CA GLU A 50 -6.19 -9.91 3.72
C GLU A 50 -7.10 -9.69 4.93
N THR A 51 -8.40 -9.60 4.71
CA THR A 51 -9.40 -9.65 5.76
C THR A 51 -10.08 -11.02 5.70
N PHE A 52 -9.75 -11.86 6.66
CA PHE A 52 -10.35 -13.18 6.77
C PHE A 52 -11.58 -13.12 7.68
N TYR A 53 -12.68 -13.71 7.20
CA TYR A 53 -13.93 -13.89 7.93
C TYR A 53 -14.13 -15.38 8.24
N ALA A 54 -14.23 -15.72 9.51
CA ALA A 54 -14.45 -17.09 9.93
C ALA A 54 -15.84 -17.59 9.54
N GLY A 55 -15.92 -18.82 9.08
CA GLY A 55 -17.21 -19.41 8.72
C GLY A 55 -18.11 -19.54 9.95
N PRO A 56 -19.44 -19.29 9.83
CA PRO A 56 -20.39 -19.39 10.93
C PRO A 56 -20.45 -20.81 11.53
N TYR A 57 -20.08 -21.82 10.75
CA TYR A 57 -20.02 -23.23 11.17
C TYR A 57 -18.60 -23.72 11.47
N ALA A 58 -17.61 -22.85 11.53
CA ALA A 58 -16.22 -23.22 11.78
C ALA A 58 -16.05 -24.13 12.99
N LYS A 59 -16.78 -23.86 14.08
CA LYS A 59 -16.78 -24.67 15.29
C LYS A 59 -17.16 -26.16 15.08
N TYR A 60 -17.96 -26.42 14.06
CA TYR A 60 -18.48 -27.75 13.75
C TYR A 60 -17.75 -28.42 12.60
N ALA A 61 -16.78 -27.75 11.96
CA ALA A 61 -16.07 -28.24 10.80
C ALA A 61 -15.29 -29.54 11.07
N GLU A 62 -14.63 -29.63 12.22
CA GLU A 62 -13.91 -30.85 12.61
C GLU A 62 -14.87 -32.03 12.84
N LYS A 63 -16.02 -31.77 13.49
CA LYS A 63 -17.01 -32.79 13.79
C LYS A 63 -17.66 -33.40 12.54
N TYR A 64 -18.03 -32.57 11.56
CA TYR A 64 -18.80 -33.01 10.40
C TYR A 64 -17.99 -33.24 9.13
N LEU A 65 -16.88 -32.52 8.97
CA LEU A 65 -16.06 -32.56 7.75
C LEU A 65 -14.61 -33.00 8.01
N GLY A 66 -14.19 -33.16 9.28
CA GLY A 66 -12.82 -33.56 9.64
C GLY A 66 -11.76 -32.49 9.38
N ILE A 67 -12.14 -31.21 9.23
CA ILE A 67 -11.23 -30.08 8.92
C ILE A 67 -11.10 -29.13 10.09
N LYS A 68 -9.92 -28.51 10.22
CA LYS A 68 -9.63 -27.50 11.26
C LYS A 68 -9.46 -26.11 10.62
N PRO A 69 -10.54 -25.32 10.53
CA PRO A 69 -10.48 -23.99 9.93
C PRO A 69 -9.92 -22.96 10.92
N ARG A 70 -9.62 -21.76 10.41
CA ARG A 70 -9.44 -20.57 11.24
C ARG A 70 -10.77 -20.22 11.93
N MET A 71 -10.73 -19.96 13.25
CA MET A 71 -11.93 -19.83 14.08
C MET A 71 -12.33 -18.38 14.34
N LYS A 72 -11.50 -17.43 13.98
CA LYS A 72 -11.69 -16.01 14.27
C LYS A 72 -11.41 -15.18 13.04
N ASP A 73 -12.13 -14.07 12.94
CA ASP A 73 -11.82 -13.05 11.96
C ASP A 73 -10.45 -12.47 12.24
N GLU A 74 -9.68 -12.27 11.19
CA GLU A 74 -8.31 -11.78 11.28
C GLU A 74 -8.00 -10.89 10.07
N THR A 75 -7.32 -9.79 10.31
CA THR A 75 -6.81 -8.93 9.25
C THR A 75 -5.30 -8.96 9.28
N THR A 76 -4.68 -9.26 8.15
CA THR A 76 -3.23 -9.29 8.00
C THR A 76 -2.81 -8.46 6.80
N VAL A 77 -1.62 -7.86 6.89
CA VAL A 77 -1.06 -7.05 5.80
C VAL A 77 0.26 -7.64 5.37
N GLN A 78 0.39 -7.91 4.07
CA GLN A 78 1.59 -8.45 3.46
C GLN A 78 2.09 -7.50 2.37
N LEU A 79 3.40 -7.27 2.34
CA LEU A 79 4.02 -6.52 1.25
C LEU A 79 3.98 -7.36 -0.03
N SER A 80 3.53 -6.77 -1.12
CA SER A 80 3.53 -7.39 -2.45
C SER A 80 4.66 -6.89 -3.32
N GLN A 81 5.01 -5.60 -3.21
CA GLN A 81 6.08 -5.00 -3.99
C GLN A 81 6.70 -3.82 -3.26
N ILE A 82 8.02 -3.68 -3.40
CA ILE A 82 8.75 -2.45 -3.09
C ILE A 82 9.54 -2.07 -4.33
N LYS A 83 9.34 -0.84 -4.81
CA LYS A 83 10.12 -0.22 -5.86
C LYS A 83 10.91 0.93 -5.25
N MET A 84 12.21 0.90 -5.39
CA MET A 84 13.10 1.96 -4.92
C MET A 84 13.65 2.73 -6.10
N THR A 85 13.43 4.04 -6.10
CA THR A 85 13.89 4.95 -7.15
C THR A 85 14.65 6.10 -6.51
N PRO A 86 15.97 6.15 -6.61
CA PRO A 86 16.70 7.34 -6.23
C PRO A 86 16.51 8.43 -7.30
N TYR A 87 16.25 9.64 -6.88
CA TYR A 87 16.22 10.80 -7.77
C TYR A 87 17.06 11.95 -7.20
N VAL A 88 17.45 12.86 -8.07
CA VAL A 88 18.31 13.98 -7.72
C VAL A 88 17.50 15.25 -7.75
N GLU A 89 17.62 16.03 -6.69
CA GLU A 89 16.98 17.33 -6.55
C GLU A 89 17.98 18.39 -6.10
N ALA A 90 17.57 19.66 -6.16
CA ALA A 90 18.40 20.77 -5.77
C ALA A 90 18.44 20.93 -4.25
N ASP A 91 19.63 20.87 -3.66
CA ASP A 91 19.85 21.12 -2.23
C ASP A 91 19.65 22.61 -1.93
N GLN A 92 18.53 22.93 -1.31
CA GLN A 92 18.16 24.32 -0.98
C GLN A 92 19.08 24.94 0.08
N ASN A 93 19.80 24.14 0.83
CA ASN A 93 20.74 24.59 1.86
C ASN A 93 22.16 24.83 1.33
N CYS A 94 22.47 24.33 0.11
CA CYS A 94 23.77 24.43 -0.52
C CYS A 94 23.66 25.16 -1.87
N ARG A 95 23.60 26.49 -1.79
CA ARG A 95 23.53 27.38 -2.96
C ARG A 95 24.82 28.15 -3.13
N TYR A 96 25.25 28.27 -4.37
CA TYR A 96 26.46 29.01 -4.77
C TYR A 96 26.13 29.99 -5.89
N SER A 97 26.86 31.09 -5.94
CA SER A 97 26.80 32.05 -7.03
C SER A 97 28.15 32.15 -7.70
N VAL A 98 28.18 32.13 -9.02
CA VAL A 98 29.40 32.27 -9.82
C VAL A 98 29.24 33.43 -10.78
N LEU A 99 30.27 34.27 -10.90
CA LEU A 99 30.28 35.37 -11.86
C LEU A 99 30.60 34.81 -13.27
N VAL A 100 29.65 35.05 -14.17
CA VAL A 100 29.77 34.61 -15.56
C VAL A 100 30.03 35.80 -16.43
N LYS A 101 31.24 35.84 -17.00
CA LYS A 101 31.59 36.81 -18.05
C LYS A 101 31.11 36.28 -19.41
N LYS A 102 30.67 37.19 -20.28
CA LYS A 102 30.21 36.85 -21.64
C LYS A 102 31.24 35.99 -22.36
N GLY A 103 30.89 34.77 -22.75
CA GLY A 103 31.76 33.84 -23.46
C GLY A 103 32.57 32.87 -22.56
N THR A 104 32.39 32.87 -21.24
CA THR A 104 33.19 32.08 -20.32
C THR A 104 32.58 30.75 -19.90
N LEU A 105 31.29 30.47 -20.13
CA LEU A 105 30.67 29.18 -19.85
C LEU A 105 30.42 28.39 -21.13
N ASN A 106 30.89 27.17 -21.19
CA ASN A 106 30.54 26.24 -22.25
C ASN A 106 29.24 25.51 -21.89
N PRO A 107 28.15 25.73 -22.65
CA PRO A 107 26.86 25.07 -22.37
C PRO A 107 26.93 23.55 -22.42
N SER A 108 27.94 22.98 -23.07
CA SER A 108 28.13 21.54 -23.18
C SER A 108 28.71 20.90 -21.90
N VAL A 109 29.33 21.69 -21.04
CA VAL A 109 29.95 21.20 -19.80
C VAL A 109 29.11 21.57 -18.57
N PHE A 110 28.44 22.72 -18.64
CA PHE A 110 27.65 23.24 -17.52
C PHE A 110 26.21 23.42 -17.96
N SER A 111 25.34 22.54 -17.51
CA SER A 111 23.90 22.61 -17.74
C SER A 111 23.17 22.92 -16.44
N LEU A 112 22.31 23.92 -16.46
CA LEU A 112 21.46 24.31 -15.34
C LEU A 112 20.05 23.85 -15.61
N SER A 113 19.49 23.05 -14.69
CA SER A 113 18.07 22.67 -14.76
C SER A 113 17.16 23.84 -14.37
N ALA A 114 15.88 23.73 -14.69
CA ALA A 114 14.87 24.72 -14.28
C ALA A 114 14.77 24.89 -12.75
N ALA A 115 15.18 23.88 -11.98
CA ALA A 115 15.26 23.93 -10.51
C ALA A 115 16.58 24.52 -9.99
N GLY A 116 17.48 25.01 -10.86
CA GLY A 116 18.78 25.56 -10.48
C GLY A 116 19.82 24.50 -10.15
N LEU A 117 19.61 23.24 -10.54
CA LEU A 117 20.56 22.16 -10.35
C LEU A 117 21.61 22.15 -11.45
N VAL A 118 22.88 22.10 -11.07
CA VAL A 118 23.99 21.92 -12.03
C VAL A 118 24.14 20.44 -12.34
N THR A 119 23.98 20.07 -13.59
CA THR A 119 24.29 18.74 -14.10
C THR A 119 25.47 18.82 -15.04
N PHE A 120 26.47 17.96 -14.79
CA PHE A 120 27.50 17.71 -15.79
C PHE A 120 26.96 16.66 -16.76
N ALA A 121 27.27 16.83 -18.06
CA ALA A 121 26.91 15.85 -19.08
C ALA A 121 27.38 14.44 -18.63
N ASP A 122 26.50 13.41 -18.74
CA ASP A 122 26.75 11.99 -18.42
C ASP A 122 26.52 11.53 -16.97
N ALA A 123 25.85 12.27 -16.12
CA ALA A 123 25.39 11.71 -14.83
C ALA A 123 24.29 10.66 -15.06
N LYS A 124 24.66 9.39 -15.08
CA LYS A 124 23.69 8.28 -15.01
C LYS A 124 23.16 8.17 -13.58
N PHE A 125 21.85 8.30 -13.45
CA PHE A 125 21.18 8.02 -12.18
C PHE A 125 21.14 6.51 -11.95
N ALA A 126 21.05 6.10 -10.68
CA ALA A 126 20.89 4.68 -10.36
C ALA A 126 19.58 4.14 -10.96
N ASP A 127 19.65 2.91 -11.46
CA ASP A 127 18.49 2.23 -12.01
C ASP A 127 17.43 1.98 -10.92
N GLU A 128 16.16 1.89 -11.35
CA GLU A 128 15.08 1.50 -10.47
C GLU A 128 15.28 0.06 -9.97
N THR A 129 15.12 -0.15 -8.67
CA THR A 129 15.14 -1.49 -8.08
C THR A 129 13.73 -1.88 -7.67
N VAL A 130 13.19 -2.94 -8.30
CA VAL A 130 11.84 -3.45 -8.03
C VAL A 130 11.95 -4.82 -7.38
N TRP A 131 11.28 -5.00 -6.26
CA TRP A 131 11.18 -6.28 -5.58
C TRP A 131 9.72 -6.66 -5.39
N ARG A 132 9.36 -7.91 -5.80
CA ARG A 132 8.00 -8.45 -5.69
C ARG A 132 7.99 -9.63 -4.74
N PHE A 133 6.98 -9.66 -3.88
CA PHE A 133 6.76 -10.73 -2.91
C PHE A 133 5.57 -11.58 -3.36
N PRO A 134 5.61 -12.92 -3.17
CA PRO A 134 4.47 -13.77 -3.44
C PRO A 134 3.35 -13.47 -2.43
N VAL A 135 2.16 -13.13 -2.93
CA VAL A 135 0.97 -12.90 -2.13
C VAL A 135 -0.05 -13.99 -2.44
N LYS A 136 -0.65 -14.56 -1.41
CA LYS A 136 -1.76 -15.50 -1.58
C LYS A 136 -3.00 -14.70 -1.96
N SER A 137 -3.66 -15.14 -3.03
CA SER A 137 -5.00 -14.69 -3.38
C SER A 137 -5.90 -15.91 -3.37
N ASP A 138 -6.93 -15.91 -2.56
CA ASP A 138 -7.98 -16.92 -2.62
C ASP A 138 -9.01 -16.51 -3.68
N GLY A 139 -9.67 -17.51 -4.28
CA GLY A 139 -10.72 -17.25 -5.26
C GLY A 139 -11.93 -16.54 -4.65
N ASP A 140 -12.75 -15.97 -5.51
CA ASP A 140 -14.02 -15.33 -5.12
C ASP A 140 -15.00 -16.41 -4.61
N PHE A 141 -15.49 -16.22 -3.41
CA PHE A 141 -16.44 -17.10 -2.73
C PHE A 141 -17.81 -16.41 -2.56
N SER A 142 -18.38 -15.96 -3.64
CA SER A 142 -19.70 -15.30 -3.63
C SER A 142 -20.84 -16.31 -3.71
N GLY A 143 -21.12 -17.00 -2.64
CA GLY A 143 -22.29 -17.89 -2.59
C GLY A 143 -22.62 -18.29 -1.17
N LYS A 144 -23.85 -18.06 -0.75
CA LYS A 144 -24.33 -18.43 0.57
C LYS A 144 -25.29 -19.59 0.47
N GLY A 145 -25.00 -20.68 1.18
CA GLY A 145 -25.83 -21.88 1.21
C GLY A 145 -27.30 -21.58 1.52
N ILE A 146 -28.17 -22.20 0.78
CA ILE A 146 -29.63 -22.04 0.92
C ILE A 146 -30.18 -23.19 1.73
N SER A 147 -30.21 -23.07 3.05
CA SER A 147 -30.99 -23.99 3.88
C SER A 147 -32.12 -23.25 4.59
N SER A 148 -33.25 -23.94 4.78
CA SER A 148 -34.35 -23.38 5.57
C SER A 148 -33.89 -23.16 7.02
N ASN A 149 -34.17 -21.99 7.57
CA ASN A 149 -33.90 -21.66 8.98
C ASN A 149 -34.86 -22.31 9.98
N LEU A 150 -35.90 -22.97 9.50
CA LEU A 150 -36.95 -23.51 10.32
C LEU A 150 -36.92 -25.04 10.33
N THR A 151 -37.17 -25.63 11.47
CA THR A 151 -37.39 -27.06 11.66
C THR A 151 -38.65 -27.31 12.47
N SER A 152 -39.22 -28.53 12.37
CA SER A 152 -40.37 -28.94 13.16
C SER A 152 -39.89 -29.78 14.34
N GLU A 153 -40.18 -29.32 15.54
CA GLU A 153 -39.88 -30.06 16.78
C GLU A 153 -41.17 -30.51 17.45
N ALA A 154 -41.14 -31.74 17.99
CA ALA A 154 -42.23 -32.28 18.76
C ALA A 154 -42.25 -31.65 20.16
N THR A 155 -43.30 -30.93 20.45
CA THR A 155 -43.48 -30.29 21.75
C THR A 155 -44.66 -30.95 22.48
N THR A 156 -44.45 -31.33 23.74
CA THR A 156 -45.54 -31.86 24.58
C THR A 156 -46.26 -30.72 25.27
N LEU A 157 -47.49 -30.51 24.85
CA LEU A 157 -48.38 -29.57 25.49
C LEU A 157 -49.36 -30.33 26.42
N TYR A 158 -49.82 -29.68 27.45
CA TYR A 158 -50.78 -30.26 28.38
C TYR A 158 -52.10 -29.53 28.23
N ARG A 159 -53.17 -30.31 28.01
CA ARG A 159 -54.55 -29.82 27.95
C ARG A 159 -55.30 -30.32 29.13
N ASN A 160 -56.05 -29.46 29.79
CA ASN A 160 -56.94 -29.86 30.87
C ASN A 160 -58.26 -30.31 30.25
N GLU A 161 -58.57 -31.57 30.39
CA GLU A 161 -59.95 -32.11 30.00
C GLU A 161 -60.78 -32.34 31.21
N LYS A 162 -61.98 -31.87 31.15
CA LYS A 162 -62.98 -32.08 32.21
C LYS A 162 -63.64 -33.43 31.98
N LYS A 163 -63.42 -34.37 32.89
CA LYS A 163 -64.14 -35.61 32.92
C LYS A 163 -65.01 -35.64 34.23
N GLU A 164 -66.29 -35.69 34.02
CA GLU A 164 -67.30 -35.67 35.09
C GLU A 164 -67.15 -34.47 36.04
N SER A 165 -66.49 -34.64 37.19
CA SER A 165 -66.32 -33.59 38.20
C SER A 165 -64.85 -33.21 38.43
N ALA A 166 -63.93 -33.76 37.67
CA ALA A 166 -62.47 -33.50 37.83
C ALA A 166 -61.87 -33.06 36.55
N TYR A 167 -60.77 -32.18 36.64
CA TYR A 167 -59.93 -31.81 35.52
C TYR A 167 -58.68 -32.69 35.47
N ASN A 168 -58.55 -33.46 34.40
CA ASN A 168 -57.36 -34.26 34.15
C ASN A 168 -56.42 -33.57 33.17
N ARG A 169 -55.14 -33.56 33.47
CA ARG A 169 -54.10 -33.00 32.60
C ARG A 169 -53.66 -34.07 31.61
N VAL A 170 -54.02 -33.89 30.34
CA VAL A 170 -53.66 -34.81 29.26
C VAL A 170 -52.51 -34.19 28.49
N SER A 171 -51.48 -35.00 28.23
CA SER A 171 -50.38 -34.59 27.34
C SER A 171 -50.81 -34.68 25.88
N VAL A 172 -50.63 -33.60 25.14
CA VAL A 172 -50.88 -33.52 23.71
C VAL A 172 -49.55 -33.25 23.02
N GLN A 173 -49.14 -34.14 22.15
CA GLN A 173 -47.99 -33.89 21.30
C GLN A 173 -48.38 -33.00 20.14
N GLN A 174 -47.74 -31.86 20.01
CA GLN A 174 -47.93 -30.93 18.90
C GLN A 174 -46.60 -30.59 18.33
N ASN A 175 -46.48 -30.62 16.99
CA ASN A 175 -45.30 -30.17 16.30
C ASN A 175 -45.34 -28.63 16.27
N MET A 176 -44.31 -28.00 16.87
CA MET A 176 -44.08 -26.57 16.76
C MET A 176 -42.98 -26.31 15.73
N VAL A 177 -43.18 -25.30 14.88
CA VAL A 177 -42.12 -24.81 13.99
C VAL A 177 -41.21 -23.88 14.79
N VAL A 178 -39.96 -24.25 14.95
CA VAL A 178 -38.98 -23.48 15.69
C VAL A 178 -37.74 -23.22 14.80
N GLU A 179 -36.96 -22.23 15.16
CA GLU A 179 -35.72 -21.96 14.44
C GLU A 179 -34.69 -23.07 14.71
N LYS A 180 -34.05 -23.57 13.64
CA LYS A 180 -32.98 -24.57 13.75
C LYS A 180 -31.80 -24.05 14.56
N SER A 181 -31.24 -24.88 15.41
CA SER A 181 -30.00 -24.57 16.09
C SER A 181 -28.85 -24.43 15.08
N LEU A 182 -27.79 -23.69 15.47
CA LEU A 182 -26.63 -23.52 14.61
C LEU A 182 -25.98 -24.87 14.26
N GLU A 183 -25.98 -25.80 15.18
CA GLU A 183 -25.46 -27.16 14.97
C GLU A 183 -26.28 -27.96 13.97
N GLN A 184 -27.62 -27.86 14.02
CA GLN A 184 -28.51 -28.50 13.04
C GLN A 184 -28.28 -27.95 11.64
N LYS A 185 -28.15 -26.63 11.50
CA LYS A 185 -27.83 -25.95 10.23
C LYS A 185 -26.48 -26.42 9.69
N ALA A 186 -25.44 -26.54 10.56
CA ALA A 186 -24.14 -27.04 10.17
C ALA A 186 -24.19 -28.51 9.75
N ALA A 187 -24.92 -29.37 10.44
CA ALA A 187 -25.08 -30.78 10.08
C ALA A 187 -25.74 -30.96 8.71
N GLU A 188 -26.84 -30.22 8.43
CA GLU A 188 -27.52 -30.24 7.13
C GLU A 188 -26.63 -29.74 6.00
N THR A 189 -25.90 -28.66 6.23
CA THR A 189 -24.96 -28.12 5.26
C THR A 189 -23.82 -29.12 4.96
N ALA A 190 -23.30 -29.79 5.98
CA ALA A 190 -22.27 -30.82 5.80
C ALA A 190 -22.82 -32.02 5.00
N ALA A 191 -24.06 -32.44 5.26
CA ALA A 191 -24.72 -33.49 4.49
C ALA A 191 -24.85 -33.07 3.00
N THR A 192 -25.26 -31.84 2.74
CA THR A 192 -25.32 -31.31 1.37
C THR A 192 -23.95 -31.35 0.67
N ILE A 193 -22.86 -30.95 1.35
CA ILE A 193 -21.50 -31.03 0.81
C ILE A 193 -21.13 -32.46 0.44
N LEU A 194 -21.44 -33.43 1.32
CA LEU A 194 -21.16 -34.86 1.07
C LEU A 194 -21.99 -35.41 -0.09
N ASP A 195 -23.23 -34.95 -0.23
CA ASP A 195 -24.08 -35.35 -1.35
C ASP A 195 -23.60 -34.75 -2.68
N LEU A 196 -23.17 -33.49 -2.72
CA LEU A 196 -22.54 -32.89 -3.89
C LEU A 196 -21.27 -33.65 -4.33
N ARG A 197 -20.44 -34.05 -3.37
CA ARG A 197 -19.24 -34.90 -3.64
C ARG A 197 -19.63 -36.25 -4.21
N ARG A 198 -20.67 -36.88 -3.66
CA ARG A 198 -21.18 -38.18 -4.14
C ARG A 198 -21.70 -38.05 -5.57
N GLN A 199 -22.54 -37.06 -5.85
CA GLN A 199 -23.07 -36.82 -7.19
C GLN A 199 -21.95 -36.53 -8.20
N ARG A 200 -20.96 -35.72 -7.84
CA ARG A 200 -19.81 -35.49 -8.71
C ARG A 200 -19.04 -36.77 -8.98
N LEU A 201 -18.84 -37.63 -8.00
CA LEU A 201 -18.19 -38.92 -8.17
C LEU A 201 -19.01 -39.84 -9.11
N GLN A 202 -20.32 -39.92 -8.93
CA GLN A 202 -21.23 -40.72 -9.77
C GLN A 202 -21.17 -40.27 -11.22
N ILE A 203 -21.18 -38.96 -11.52
CA ILE A 203 -21.04 -38.44 -12.88
C ILE A 203 -19.68 -38.84 -13.48
N VAL A 204 -18.58 -38.71 -12.71
CA VAL A 204 -17.24 -39.05 -13.18
C VAL A 204 -17.06 -40.55 -13.44
N THR A 205 -17.65 -41.40 -12.58
CA THR A 205 -17.58 -42.88 -12.70
C THR A 205 -18.58 -43.48 -13.69
N GLY A 206 -19.53 -42.64 -14.19
CA GLY A 206 -20.60 -43.12 -15.09
C GLY A 206 -21.72 -43.90 -14.36
N ASP A 207 -21.77 -43.82 -13.04
CA ASP A 207 -22.80 -44.47 -12.21
C ASP A 207 -24.02 -43.54 -12.10
N THR A 208 -24.56 -43.15 -13.23
CA THR A 208 -25.74 -42.27 -13.33
C THR A 208 -26.69 -42.79 -14.42
N ASP A 209 -28.00 -42.65 -14.21
CA ASP A 209 -29.03 -42.98 -15.20
C ASP A 209 -29.06 -41.99 -16.40
N ALA A 210 -28.34 -40.89 -16.31
CA ALA A 210 -28.30 -39.84 -17.34
C ALA A 210 -27.04 -39.92 -18.19
N THR A 211 -27.24 -39.91 -19.52
CA THR A 211 -26.12 -39.81 -20.48
C THR A 211 -25.82 -38.35 -20.76
N TYR A 212 -24.66 -37.90 -20.35
CA TYR A 212 -24.17 -36.54 -20.60
C TYR A 212 -23.26 -36.52 -21.85
N SER A 213 -23.38 -35.49 -22.70
CA SER A 213 -22.33 -35.17 -23.65
C SER A 213 -21.06 -34.73 -22.89
N GLY A 214 -19.88 -34.86 -23.49
CA GLY A 214 -18.62 -34.48 -22.80
C GLY A 214 -18.61 -33.05 -22.30
N GLU A 215 -19.19 -32.11 -23.05
CA GLU A 215 -19.29 -30.70 -22.66
C GLU A 215 -20.29 -30.52 -21.51
N ALA A 216 -21.47 -31.13 -21.60
CA ALA A 216 -22.49 -31.08 -20.54
C ALA A 216 -21.98 -31.72 -19.24
N MET A 217 -21.19 -32.79 -19.32
CA MET A 217 -20.54 -33.43 -18.19
C MET A 217 -19.56 -32.48 -17.52
N GLY A 218 -18.70 -31.80 -18.29
CA GLY A 218 -17.77 -30.82 -17.79
C GLY A 218 -18.47 -29.67 -17.07
N ALA A 219 -19.56 -29.14 -17.65
CA ALA A 219 -20.36 -28.09 -17.05
C ALA A 219 -21.03 -28.53 -15.74
N ALA A 220 -21.60 -29.73 -15.68
CA ALA A 220 -22.22 -30.27 -14.49
C ALA A 220 -21.20 -30.47 -13.34
N ILE A 221 -20.03 -31.04 -13.64
CA ILE A 221 -18.95 -31.22 -12.67
C ILE A 221 -18.47 -29.86 -12.15
N GLY A 222 -18.32 -28.86 -13.04
CA GLY A 222 -17.93 -27.51 -12.68
C GLY A 222 -18.94 -26.85 -11.73
N GLU A 223 -20.23 -26.99 -12.01
CA GLU A 223 -21.28 -26.41 -11.17
C GLU A 223 -21.39 -27.12 -9.81
N LEU A 224 -21.27 -28.45 -9.76
CA LEU A 224 -21.21 -29.17 -8.49
C LEU A 224 -20.01 -28.77 -7.64
N ALA A 225 -18.84 -28.54 -8.27
CA ALA A 225 -17.65 -28.08 -7.57
C ALA A 225 -17.83 -26.65 -7.05
N ARG A 226 -18.47 -25.76 -7.82
CA ARG A 226 -18.78 -24.39 -7.41
C ARG A 226 -19.72 -24.38 -6.21
N LEU A 227 -20.80 -25.14 -6.25
CA LEU A 227 -21.73 -25.28 -5.15
C LEU A 227 -21.06 -25.87 -3.89
N GLU A 228 -20.27 -26.93 -4.05
CA GLU A 228 -19.50 -27.49 -2.93
C GLU A 228 -18.62 -26.42 -2.28
N GLN A 229 -17.93 -25.60 -3.06
CA GLN A 229 -17.07 -24.56 -2.57
C GLN A 229 -17.85 -23.46 -1.82
N GLU A 230 -19.03 -23.06 -2.32
CA GLU A 230 -19.92 -22.11 -1.65
C GLU A 230 -20.34 -22.62 -0.26
N TYR A 231 -20.78 -23.87 -0.17
CA TYR A 231 -21.15 -24.46 1.12
C TYR A 231 -19.94 -24.63 2.07
N MET A 232 -18.78 -24.96 1.51
CA MET A 232 -17.54 -25.08 2.29
C MET A 232 -17.13 -23.77 2.96
N THR A 233 -17.41 -22.60 2.36
CA THR A 233 -17.07 -21.30 2.98
C THR A 233 -17.76 -21.10 4.33
N LEU A 234 -18.95 -21.69 4.53
CA LEU A 234 -19.65 -21.63 5.80
C LEU A 234 -18.90 -22.32 6.94
N PHE A 235 -17.99 -23.24 6.61
CA PHE A 235 -17.14 -23.94 7.57
C PHE A 235 -15.72 -23.38 7.62
N VAL A 236 -15.11 -23.13 6.46
CA VAL A 236 -13.69 -22.71 6.42
C VAL A 236 -13.52 -21.19 6.45
N GLY A 237 -14.58 -20.44 6.22
CA GLY A 237 -14.51 -18.99 6.05
C GLY A 237 -14.05 -18.58 4.66
N TYR A 238 -13.84 -17.28 4.49
CA TYR A 238 -13.33 -16.70 3.24
C TYR A 238 -12.46 -15.48 3.53
N SER A 239 -11.62 -15.12 2.57
CA SER A 239 -10.77 -13.95 2.66
C SER A 239 -11.14 -12.92 1.58
N GLU A 240 -11.13 -11.66 1.96
CA GLU A 240 -11.19 -10.52 1.05
C GLU A 240 -9.80 -9.89 0.95
N PHE A 241 -9.41 -9.51 -0.27
CA PHE A 241 -8.10 -8.91 -0.54
C PHE A 241 -8.27 -7.49 -1.04
N GLN A 242 -7.54 -6.57 -0.41
CA GLN A 242 -7.48 -5.17 -0.83
C GLN A 242 -6.02 -4.77 -1.04
N THR A 243 -5.72 -4.20 -2.21
CA THR A 243 -4.38 -3.69 -2.53
C THR A 243 -4.28 -2.21 -2.16
N GLN A 244 -3.23 -1.87 -1.42
CA GLN A 244 -2.87 -0.50 -1.08
C GLN A 244 -1.54 -0.15 -1.71
N LYS A 245 -1.42 1.07 -2.25
CA LYS A 245 -0.18 1.62 -2.82
C LYS A 245 0.13 2.95 -2.18
N MET A 246 1.36 3.09 -1.68
CA MET A 246 1.82 4.33 -1.07
C MET A 246 3.25 4.63 -1.49
N ARG A 247 3.58 5.93 -1.50
CA ARG A 247 4.92 6.45 -1.78
C ARG A 247 5.50 7.07 -0.51
N PHE A 248 6.76 6.78 -0.27
CA PHE A 248 7.51 7.32 0.86
C PHE A 248 8.86 7.83 0.37
N ASP A 249 9.23 9.03 0.82
CA ASP A 249 10.50 9.65 0.47
C ASP A 249 11.40 9.70 1.71
N VAL A 250 12.66 9.30 1.52
CA VAL A 250 13.70 9.38 2.54
C VAL A 250 14.85 10.21 2.00
N VAL A 251 15.18 11.28 2.73
CA VAL A 251 16.31 12.16 2.41
C VAL A 251 17.46 11.85 3.37
N PRO A 252 18.58 11.27 2.89
CA PRO A 252 19.75 11.02 3.73
C PRO A 252 20.37 12.32 4.26
N GLU A 253 20.80 12.33 5.52
CA GLU A 253 21.45 13.46 6.16
C GLU A 253 22.95 13.53 5.79
N ALA A 254 23.45 14.73 5.48
CA ALA A 254 24.85 14.92 5.06
C ALA A 254 25.90 14.58 6.15
N ALA A 255 25.52 14.62 7.43
CA ALA A 255 26.46 14.59 8.55
C ALA A 255 26.85 13.18 9.03
N ARG A 256 26.24 12.10 8.52
CA ARG A 256 26.40 10.75 9.06
C ARG A 256 26.75 9.74 7.98
N GLU A 257 27.77 8.92 8.21
CA GLU A 257 28.21 7.87 7.28
C GLU A 257 27.31 6.63 7.30
N ASN A 258 26.76 6.29 8.48
CA ASN A 258 25.82 5.19 8.66
C ASN A 258 24.53 5.73 9.22
N GLN A 259 23.45 5.55 8.49
CA GLN A 259 22.15 6.15 8.81
C GLN A 259 21.08 5.09 8.83
N MET A 260 20.13 5.30 9.74
CA MET A 260 18.98 4.44 9.89
C MET A 260 17.72 5.30 9.98
N TYR A 261 16.77 5.05 9.09
CA TYR A 261 15.49 5.77 9.00
C TYR A 261 14.33 4.80 9.12
N ILE A 262 13.24 5.22 9.75
CA ILE A 262 11.96 4.54 9.59
C ILE A 262 11.42 5.03 8.25
N ALA A 263 11.40 4.15 7.23
CA ALA A 263 10.94 4.52 5.91
C ALA A 263 9.41 4.62 5.85
N PHE A 264 8.74 3.64 6.45
CA PHE A 264 7.29 3.57 6.61
C PHE A 264 6.95 2.56 7.71
N ARG A 265 5.67 2.38 7.99
CA ARG A 265 5.20 1.36 8.94
C ARG A 265 4.08 0.51 8.35
N ILE A 266 3.90 -0.69 8.90
CA ILE A 266 2.85 -1.63 8.51
C ILE A 266 1.94 -1.87 9.71
N SER A 267 0.70 -1.44 9.59
CA SER A 267 -0.35 -1.67 10.57
C SER A 267 -1.28 -2.78 10.09
N ASP A 268 -1.59 -3.75 10.93
CA ASP A 268 -2.50 -4.83 10.56
C ASP A 268 -3.94 -4.33 10.31
N LYS A 269 -4.31 -3.16 10.85
CA LYS A 269 -5.62 -2.54 10.64
C LYS A 269 -5.65 -1.56 9.47
N SER A 270 -4.64 -0.69 9.39
CA SER A 270 -4.62 0.45 8.45
C SER A 270 -3.76 0.20 7.21
N GLY A 271 -3.05 -0.93 7.14
CA GLY A 271 -2.15 -1.24 6.06
C GLY A 271 -0.85 -0.44 6.14
N LEU A 272 -0.43 0.13 5.01
CA LEU A 272 0.74 0.99 4.94
C LEU A 272 0.43 2.34 5.60
N VAL A 273 1.31 2.79 6.48
CA VAL A 273 1.18 4.09 7.15
C VAL A 273 2.52 4.82 7.18
N PRO A 274 2.53 6.17 7.28
CA PRO A 274 3.76 6.96 7.34
C PRO A 274 4.65 6.62 8.55
N ALA A 275 5.90 7.07 8.49
CA ALA A 275 6.91 6.80 9.53
C ALA A 275 6.55 7.33 10.91
N ASP A 276 5.79 8.43 10.98
CA ASP A 276 5.33 9.11 12.20
C ASP A 276 4.09 8.47 12.84
N ASP A 277 3.37 7.61 12.11
CA ASP A 277 2.23 6.87 12.65
C ASP A 277 2.70 5.70 13.53
N MET A 278 2.50 5.81 14.84
CA MET A 278 2.98 4.84 15.83
C MET A 278 2.15 3.54 15.89
N THR A 279 1.10 3.42 15.10
CA THR A 279 0.19 2.23 15.13
C THR A 279 0.74 1.01 14.43
N GLY A 280 1.78 1.17 13.59
CA GLY A 280 2.35 0.11 12.76
C GLY A 280 3.76 -0.33 13.18
N ARG A 281 4.15 -1.52 12.75
CA ARG A 281 5.53 -2.05 12.85
C ARG A 281 6.45 -1.26 11.91
N PRO A 282 7.61 -0.77 12.37
CA PRO A 282 8.51 0.02 11.53
C PRO A 282 9.22 -0.85 10.48
N VAL A 283 9.26 -0.34 9.26
CA VAL A 283 10.16 -0.81 8.21
C VAL A 283 11.31 0.18 8.12
N VAL A 284 12.52 -0.33 8.29
CA VAL A 284 13.72 0.48 8.46
C VAL A 284 14.54 0.49 7.18
N MET A 285 14.99 1.68 6.78
CA MET A 285 16.00 1.88 5.74
C MET A 285 17.34 2.14 6.41
N GLU A 286 18.32 1.26 6.15
CA GLU A 286 19.71 1.45 6.54
C GLU A 286 20.51 1.92 5.33
N ILE A 287 21.30 2.98 5.50
CA ILE A 287 22.18 3.52 4.47
C ILE A 287 23.60 3.44 4.99
N GLN A 288 24.46 2.71 4.29
CA GLN A 288 25.86 2.52 4.62
C GLN A 288 26.72 3.08 3.49
N THR A 289 27.51 4.09 3.78
CA THR A 289 28.45 4.68 2.82
C THR A 289 29.64 3.74 2.64
N GLN A 290 30.02 3.48 1.40
CA GLN A 290 31.28 2.80 1.10
C GLN A 290 32.44 3.77 1.33
N ALA A 291 33.50 3.28 1.98
CA ALA A 291 34.72 4.09 2.16
C ALA A 291 35.26 4.50 0.80
N PHE A 292 35.57 5.77 0.65
CA PHE A 292 36.23 6.33 -0.52
C PHE A 292 37.32 7.32 -0.07
N GLU A 293 38.40 7.41 -0.87
CA GLU A 293 39.47 8.37 -0.62
C GLU A 293 38.96 9.78 -0.95
N LYS A 294 39.00 10.67 0.03
CA LYS A 294 38.70 12.08 -0.19
C LYS A 294 39.88 12.74 -0.86
N VAL A 295 39.69 13.21 -2.07
CA VAL A 295 40.69 13.99 -2.78
C VAL A 295 40.73 15.40 -2.20
N GLN A 296 41.90 15.82 -1.69
CA GLN A 296 42.10 17.20 -1.26
C GLN A 296 42.14 18.10 -2.50
N ALA A 297 41.15 18.97 -2.66
CA ALA A 297 41.22 20.01 -3.66
C ALA A 297 42.39 20.94 -3.33
N GLY A 298 43.36 21.03 -4.23
CA GLY A 298 44.44 22.01 -4.11
C GLY A 298 43.88 23.43 -4.06
N GLY A 299 44.45 24.32 -3.26
CA GLY A 299 43.99 25.72 -3.08
C GLY A 299 43.91 26.43 -4.44
N GLN A 300 42.71 26.52 -4.98
CA GLN A 300 42.49 27.15 -6.28
C GLN A 300 42.36 28.66 -6.09
N LYS A 301 43.08 29.41 -6.89
CA LYS A 301 42.98 30.87 -6.93
C LYS A 301 42.02 31.29 -8.03
N GLY A 302 41.05 32.11 -7.68
CA GLY A 302 40.05 32.64 -8.62
C GLY A 302 38.61 32.16 -8.35
N GLU A 303 37.70 32.47 -9.27
CA GLU A 303 36.34 32.02 -9.19
C GLU A 303 36.22 30.53 -9.51
N VAL A 304 35.44 29.80 -8.67
CA VAL A 304 35.30 28.36 -8.77
C VAL A 304 33.83 27.98 -8.86
N VAL A 305 33.55 26.90 -9.56
CA VAL A 305 32.24 26.21 -9.56
C VAL A 305 32.33 25.05 -8.59
N HIS A 306 31.47 25.03 -7.60
CA HIS A 306 31.35 23.92 -6.66
C HIS A 306 30.48 22.84 -7.25
N TYR A 307 30.83 21.57 -7.00
CA TYR A 307 30.05 20.41 -7.39
C TYR A 307 30.19 19.30 -6.36
N ARG A 308 29.24 18.33 -6.38
CA ARG A 308 29.30 17.15 -5.53
C ARG A 308 29.59 15.91 -6.34
N ILE A 309 30.50 15.09 -5.82
CA ILE A 309 30.75 13.72 -6.27
C ILE A 309 29.97 12.82 -5.33
N PRO A 310 29.01 12.00 -5.83
CA PRO A 310 28.21 11.17 -4.95
C PRO A 310 29.04 10.04 -4.33
N ALA A 311 28.75 9.69 -3.08
CA ALA A 311 29.24 8.45 -2.49
C ALA A 311 28.35 7.29 -2.94
N VAL A 312 28.94 6.14 -3.18
CA VAL A 312 28.18 4.93 -3.42
C VAL A 312 27.78 4.35 -2.06
N CYS A 313 26.47 4.27 -1.81
CA CYS A 313 25.91 3.75 -0.57
C CYS A 313 25.22 2.42 -0.80
N THR A 314 25.31 1.52 0.17
CA THR A 314 24.47 0.32 0.23
C THR A 314 23.23 0.66 1.03
N VAL A 315 22.06 0.56 0.39
CA VAL A 315 20.75 0.78 1.01
C VAL A 315 20.11 -0.57 1.26
N LYS A 316 19.67 -0.79 2.51
CA LYS A 316 18.97 -2.00 2.94
C LYS A 316 17.62 -1.63 3.51
N ILE A 317 16.57 -2.30 3.07
CA ILE A 317 15.22 -2.17 3.64
C ILE A 317 14.96 -3.42 4.48
N LYS A 318 14.58 -3.23 5.75
CA LYS A 318 14.38 -4.32 6.71
C LYS A 318 13.03 -4.20 7.41
N ASN A 319 12.37 -5.34 7.60
CA ASN A 319 11.20 -5.47 8.46
C ASN A 319 11.58 -6.35 9.65
N GLY A 320 11.89 -5.72 10.78
CA GLY A 320 12.50 -6.42 11.90
C GLY A 320 13.85 -7.02 11.53
N ALA A 321 13.99 -8.36 11.61
CA ALA A 321 15.20 -9.09 11.23
C ALA A 321 15.27 -9.41 9.72
N ASP A 322 14.15 -9.34 9.01
CA ASP A 322 14.06 -9.76 7.62
C ASP A 322 14.58 -8.66 6.69
N LEU A 323 15.54 -9.01 5.85
CA LEU A 323 16.02 -8.16 4.77
C LEU A 323 15.05 -8.26 3.58
N LEU A 324 14.35 -7.17 3.28
CA LEU A 324 13.39 -7.11 2.18
C LEU A 324 14.05 -6.76 0.85
N LEU A 325 14.97 -5.79 0.87
CA LEU A 325 15.60 -5.24 -0.32
C LEU A 325 17.01 -4.77 0.02
N GLN A 326 17.95 -4.97 -0.90
CA GLN A 326 19.27 -4.36 -0.84
C GLN A 326 19.68 -3.87 -2.22
N SER A 327 20.17 -2.64 -2.30
CA SER A 327 20.68 -2.05 -3.55
C SER A 327 21.82 -1.08 -3.29
N ARG A 328 22.54 -0.73 -4.35
CA ARG A 328 23.61 0.28 -4.32
C ARG A 328 23.09 1.55 -4.98
N VAL A 329 23.22 2.66 -4.29
CA VAL A 329 22.65 3.96 -4.69
C VAL A 329 23.72 5.03 -4.56
N PRO A 330 23.92 5.90 -5.56
CA PRO A 330 24.75 7.09 -5.43
C PRO A 330 23.99 8.14 -4.59
N VAL A 331 24.62 8.61 -3.51
CA VAL A 331 24.04 9.63 -2.63
C VAL A 331 24.96 10.84 -2.61
N TYR A 332 24.50 11.97 -3.16
CA TYR A 332 25.31 13.16 -3.36
C TYR A 332 25.72 13.80 -2.04
N GLN A 333 24.81 13.96 -1.10
CA GLN A 333 25.07 14.63 0.19
C GLN A 333 25.98 13.81 1.13
N LEU A 334 26.20 12.51 0.86
CA LEU A 334 27.15 11.67 1.57
C LEU A 334 28.52 11.58 0.87
N GLY A 335 28.62 12.18 -0.31
CA GLY A 335 29.84 12.20 -1.09
C GLY A 335 30.81 13.32 -0.71
N GLN A 336 31.56 13.76 -1.69
CA GLN A 336 32.55 14.82 -1.52
C GLN A 336 32.18 16.07 -2.31
N GLU A 337 32.24 17.23 -1.67
CA GLU A 337 32.23 18.50 -2.38
C GLU A 337 33.61 18.78 -2.97
N SER A 338 33.61 19.24 -4.20
CA SER A 338 34.82 19.62 -4.93
C SER A 338 34.59 20.92 -5.67
N SER A 339 35.64 21.53 -6.16
CA SER A 339 35.55 22.78 -6.89
C SER A 339 36.40 22.73 -8.17
N LEU A 340 35.92 23.39 -9.21
CA LEU A 340 36.57 23.52 -10.49
C LEU A 340 36.75 25.00 -10.83
N PRO A 341 37.90 25.50 -11.24
CA PRO A 341 38.06 26.86 -11.70
C PRO A 341 37.16 27.15 -12.89
N VAL A 342 36.50 28.31 -12.89
CA VAL A 342 35.65 28.74 -14.00
C VAL A 342 36.39 28.69 -15.34
N ALA A 343 37.71 29.06 -15.34
CA ALA A 343 38.52 29.01 -16.52
C ALA A 343 38.69 27.60 -17.13
N VAL A 344 38.60 26.54 -16.33
CA VAL A 344 38.69 25.12 -16.77
C VAL A 344 37.33 24.61 -17.19
N ALA A 345 36.25 25.12 -16.58
CA ALA A 345 34.87 24.81 -17.03
C ALA A 345 34.58 25.30 -18.47
N VAL A 346 35.50 26.06 -19.04
CA VAL A 346 35.49 26.65 -20.39
C VAL A 346 36.43 25.88 -21.34
N ILE A 347 36.78 24.64 -21.04
CA ILE A 347 37.78 23.94 -21.87
C ILE A 347 37.32 23.85 -23.32
N ASN A 348 38.18 24.48 -24.10
CA ASN A 348 38.30 24.53 -25.53
C ASN A 348 37.95 23.22 -26.24
N LYS A 349 37.26 23.41 -27.34
CA LYS A 349 37.25 22.45 -28.44
C LYS A 349 38.68 22.04 -28.85
#